data_f303d5231c3a93c7ae16a4e90f52bde5
#
_entry.id   f303d5231c3a93c7ae16a4e90f52bde5
#
_cell.length_a   1.000
_cell.length_b   1.000
_cell.length_c   1.000
_cell.angle_alpha   90.00
_cell.angle_beta   90.00
_cell.angle_gamma   90.00
#
_symmetry.space_group_name_H-M   'P 1'
#
loop_
_entity.id
_entity.type
_entity.pdbx_description
1 polymer ?
#
loop_
_entity_poly.entity_id
_entity_poly.type
_entity_poly.pdbx_seq_one_letter_code
_entity_poly.pdbx_strand_id
1 'polypeptide(L)'
;MAEHLDDFFSDNAQWVEPAQETFTSALPPEPPKSRRDMRRHRAKRKHRRIITWIAAIVVIALIAVGSIFGIRMLKHWKAINTADEQIQVEDYSGPGDQDVSFTVESGQGASEIAQNLVKADIVKSVDAFTNAVSAGDFTLYPGTYSLKTHMKASDVAKILSDQSQAGGFVEVRAGERVSDVITAAAQASGKDVSEFQSVIDGGGDGILPSEAGGKFEGWFEPGTYDAQNKSAEDIIKAMVEARIAKLDKLGVPTGSDRERILIIASIAESEVGSEQYYGKVARVILNRIDAGMPLGMDTTVAYGLGISASQLTDDQLNDSSNPYNTRINKGLPPTPISNPGDGAITAAMDPPEGKWLYFVTTNLKTGETKFVETEDEFWKIRDEYKNNNENAN
;
A
#
# COMPACT_ATOMS: atom_id res chain seq x y z
N MET A 1 -24.09 22.26 18.28
CA MET A 1 -23.54 20.97 18.73
C MET A 1 -22.71 21.22 19.98
N ALA A 2 -23.40 21.64 21.06
CA ALA A 2 -22.82 21.94 22.36
C ALA A 2 -23.93 21.85 23.41
N GLU A 3 -24.54 20.67 23.54
CA GLU A 3 -25.64 20.40 24.48
C GLU A 3 -25.62 18.93 24.88
N HIS A 4 -24.52 18.44 25.48
CA HIS A 4 -24.49 17.11 26.10
C HIS A 4 -23.31 16.91 27.07
N LEU A 5 -22.75 17.97 27.65
CA LEU A 5 -21.67 17.85 28.64
C LEU A 5 -22.07 18.24 30.07
N ASP A 6 -23.26 18.77 30.28
CA ASP A 6 -23.74 19.20 31.62
C ASP A 6 -24.46 18.10 32.39
N ASP A 7 -24.89 17.01 31.77
CA ASP A 7 -25.61 15.90 32.44
C ASP A 7 -24.69 14.87 33.13
N PHE A 8 -23.37 14.96 32.96
CA PHE A 8 -22.47 13.96 33.59
C PHE A 8 -22.02 14.30 35.00
N PHE A 9 -22.25 15.55 35.47
CA PHE A 9 -21.79 16.00 36.78
C PHE A 9 -22.90 16.23 37.81
N SER A 10 -24.17 15.99 37.50
CA SER A 10 -25.29 16.28 38.41
C SER A 10 -25.73 15.12 39.32
N ASP A 11 -25.28 13.87 39.08
CA ASP A 11 -25.87 12.71 39.77
C ASP A 11 -25.01 12.02 40.85
N ASN A 12 -23.87 12.57 41.29
CA ASN A 12 -23.04 11.91 42.31
C ASN A 12 -22.54 12.80 43.45
N ALA A 13 -23.31 13.80 43.86
CA ALA A 13 -23.03 14.54 45.10
C ALA A 13 -24.02 14.14 46.20
N GLN A 14 -23.87 12.95 46.79
CA GLN A 14 -24.44 12.64 48.11
C GLN A 14 -23.53 13.23 49.18
N TRP A 15 -23.95 14.33 49.80
CA TRP A 15 -23.38 14.87 51.01
C TRP A 15 -23.69 13.92 52.15
N VAL A 16 -22.67 13.24 52.68
CA VAL A 16 -22.78 12.51 53.95
C VAL A 16 -22.56 13.52 55.07
N GLU A 17 -23.58 13.78 55.86
CA GLU A 17 -23.43 14.58 57.07
C GLU A 17 -22.43 13.91 58.02
N PRO A 18 -21.51 14.66 58.66
CA PRO A 18 -20.58 14.09 59.60
C PRO A 18 -21.34 13.68 60.86
N ALA A 19 -21.19 12.42 61.27
CA ALA A 19 -21.72 11.88 62.50
C ALA A 19 -21.21 12.71 63.70
N GLN A 20 -22.13 13.20 64.51
CA GLN A 20 -21.81 13.85 65.78
C GLN A 20 -21.13 12.83 66.71
N GLU A 21 -19.83 13.00 66.92
CA GLU A 21 -19.12 12.31 68.02
C GLU A 21 -19.62 12.85 69.36
N THR A 22 -20.38 12.06 70.07
CA THR A 22 -20.68 12.30 71.49
C THR A 22 -19.44 12.03 72.32
N PHE A 23 -18.79 13.12 72.75
CA PHE A 23 -17.72 13.01 73.77
C PHE A 23 -18.32 12.56 75.10
N THR A 24 -18.21 11.27 75.42
CA THR A 24 -18.39 10.79 76.78
C THR A 24 -17.19 11.18 77.61
N SER A 25 -17.37 12.19 78.46
CA SER A 25 -16.41 12.58 79.49
C SER A 25 -16.20 11.44 80.44
N ALA A 26 -15.02 10.77 80.30
CA ALA A 26 -14.57 9.77 81.24
C ALA A 26 -14.07 10.45 82.50
N LEU A 27 -14.73 10.20 83.62
CA LEU A 27 -14.27 10.61 84.93
C LEU A 27 -12.86 10.24 85.20
N PRO A 28 -12.02 11.08 85.90
CA PRO A 28 -10.63 10.77 86.18
C PRO A 28 -10.53 9.52 87.06
N PRO A 29 -9.51 8.66 86.81
CA PRO A 29 -9.37 7.43 87.59
C PRO A 29 -9.07 7.71 89.08
N GLU A 30 -9.77 6.97 89.95
CA GLU A 30 -9.58 7.05 91.41
C GLU A 30 -8.09 6.89 91.82
N PRO A 31 -7.64 7.57 92.87
CA PRO A 31 -6.28 7.46 93.32
C PRO A 31 -6.01 6.07 93.89
N PRO A 32 -4.74 5.53 93.72
CA PRO A 32 -4.37 4.18 94.11
C PRO A 32 -4.45 4.00 95.60
N LYS A 33 -5.15 2.96 96.05
CA LYS A 33 -5.48 2.66 97.46
C LYS A 33 -4.29 2.04 98.18
N SER A 34 -3.13 1.70 97.55
CA SER A 34 -1.96 1.16 98.24
C SER A 34 -0.59 1.51 97.60
N ARG A 35 0.51 1.49 98.37
CA ARG A 35 1.89 1.69 97.91
C ARG A 35 2.29 0.67 96.80
N ARG A 36 1.62 -0.47 96.77
CA ARG A 36 1.91 -1.55 95.81
C ARG A 36 1.30 -1.22 94.42
N ASP A 37 0.19 -0.53 94.40
CA ASP A 37 -0.48 -0.11 93.17
C ASP A 37 0.24 1.08 92.53
N MET A 38 0.81 1.99 93.30
CA MET A 38 1.66 3.08 92.77
C MET A 38 2.92 2.57 92.06
N ARG A 39 3.53 1.48 92.59
CA ARG A 39 4.69 0.85 91.93
C ARG A 39 4.30 0.20 90.59
N ARG A 40 3.14 -0.46 90.54
CA ARG A 40 2.64 -1.07 89.31
C ARG A 40 2.29 -0.01 88.22
N HIS A 41 1.72 1.13 88.59
CA HIS A 41 1.46 2.23 87.70
C HIS A 41 2.71 2.92 87.18
N ARG A 42 3.75 3.06 87.97
CA ARG A 42 5.04 3.59 87.55
C ARG A 42 5.77 2.61 86.60
N ALA A 43 5.68 1.33 86.79
CA ALA A 43 6.25 0.31 85.89
C ALA A 43 5.53 0.30 84.54
N LYS A 44 4.17 0.39 84.55
CA LYS A 44 3.37 0.48 83.31
C LYS A 44 3.64 1.76 82.51
N ARG A 45 3.88 2.92 83.19
CA ARG A 45 4.24 4.17 82.51
C ARG A 45 5.65 4.10 81.94
N LYS A 46 6.64 3.45 82.58
CA LYS A 46 7.97 3.23 81.99
C LYS A 46 7.91 2.32 80.80
N HIS A 47 7.13 1.23 80.83
CA HIS A 47 6.97 0.31 79.71
C HIS A 47 6.28 0.97 78.50
N ARG A 48 5.23 1.77 78.77
CA ARG A 48 4.58 2.53 77.69
C ARG A 48 5.52 3.55 77.04
N ARG A 49 6.36 4.26 77.83
CA ARG A 49 7.38 5.18 77.30
C ARG A 49 8.44 4.46 76.48
N ILE A 50 8.87 3.29 76.87
CA ILE A 50 9.83 2.49 76.10
C ILE A 50 9.20 2.00 74.80
N ILE A 51 7.98 1.53 74.83
CA ILE A 51 7.24 1.12 73.62
C ILE A 51 7.02 2.29 72.66
N THR A 52 6.69 3.49 73.15
CA THR A 52 6.52 4.69 72.30
C THR A 52 7.86 5.11 71.71
N TRP A 53 8.98 5.02 72.43
CA TRP A 53 10.32 5.30 71.92
C TRP A 53 10.77 4.25 70.85
N ILE A 54 10.48 2.98 71.04
CA ILE A 54 10.75 1.92 70.06
C ILE A 54 9.89 2.13 68.84
N ALA A 55 8.59 2.45 68.96
CA ALA A 55 7.74 2.75 67.83
C ALA A 55 8.22 3.97 67.04
N ALA A 56 8.66 5.02 67.73
CA ALA A 56 9.24 6.21 67.08
C ALA A 56 10.54 5.90 66.33
N ILE A 57 11.41 5.06 66.86
CA ILE A 57 12.63 4.64 66.19
C ILE A 57 12.34 3.80 64.95
N VAL A 58 11.35 2.88 65.05
CA VAL A 58 10.89 2.07 63.91
C VAL A 58 10.31 2.95 62.78
N VAL A 59 9.49 3.94 63.14
CA VAL A 59 8.96 4.89 62.16
C VAL A 59 10.09 5.70 61.49
N ILE A 60 11.05 6.20 62.27
CA ILE A 60 12.21 6.92 61.72
C ILE A 60 13.06 6.01 60.82
N ALA A 61 13.25 4.74 61.21
CA ALA A 61 13.98 3.78 60.41
C ALA A 61 13.26 3.47 59.08
N LEU A 62 11.91 3.34 59.12
CA LEU A 62 11.08 3.16 57.90
C LEU A 62 11.12 4.39 56.98
N ILE A 63 11.08 5.58 57.55
CA ILE A 63 11.23 6.84 56.76
C ILE A 63 12.64 6.93 56.15
N ALA A 64 13.70 6.54 56.92
CA ALA A 64 15.07 6.54 56.39
C ALA A 64 15.23 5.52 55.26
N VAL A 65 14.71 4.30 55.41
CA VAL A 65 14.72 3.26 54.37
C VAL A 65 13.89 3.70 53.16
N GLY A 66 12.70 4.25 53.39
CA GLY A 66 11.85 4.80 52.31
C GLY A 66 12.52 5.95 51.56
N SER A 67 13.22 6.84 52.27
CA SER A 67 13.99 7.95 51.68
C SER A 67 15.18 7.45 50.83
N ILE A 68 15.93 6.45 51.36
CA ILE A 68 17.06 5.84 50.61
C ILE A 68 16.55 5.10 49.38
N PHE A 69 15.42 4.39 49.50
CA PHE A 69 14.77 3.71 48.36
C PHE A 69 14.24 4.71 47.35
N GLY A 70 13.59 5.77 47.80
CA GLY A 70 13.10 6.88 46.96
C GLY A 70 14.24 7.59 46.22
N ILE A 71 15.34 7.90 46.90
CA ILE A 71 16.53 8.52 46.28
C ILE A 71 17.20 7.56 45.28
N ARG A 72 17.26 6.26 45.58
CA ARG A 72 17.76 5.25 44.62
C ARG A 72 16.84 5.12 43.39
N MET A 73 15.56 5.10 43.64
CA MET A 73 14.55 5.03 42.54
C MET A 73 14.55 6.31 41.66
N LEU A 74 14.71 7.49 42.30
CA LEU A 74 14.89 8.76 41.57
C LEU A 74 16.20 8.82 40.78
N LYS A 75 17.30 8.28 41.37
CA LYS A 75 18.59 8.17 40.66
C LYS A 75 18.48 7.17 39.51
N HIS A 76 17.76 6.07 39.69
CA HIS A 76 17.53 5.08 38.61
C HIS A 76 16.63 5.64 37.54
N TRP A 77 15.57 6.39 37.90
CA TRP A 77 14.71 7.09 36.99
C TRP A 77 15.41 8.22 36.24
N LYS A 78 16.24 8.98 36.92
CA LYS A 78 17.14 9.95 36.25
C LYS A 78 18.14 9.26 35.32
N ALA A 79 18.73 8.11 35.72
CA ALA A 79 19.64 7.37 34.85
C ALA A 79 18.93 6.77 33.62
N ILE A 80 17.65 6.40 33.73
CA ILE A 80 16.84 5.95 32.60
C ILE A 80 16.45 7.14 31.71
N ASN A 81 16.12 8.30 32.29
CA ASN A 81 15.78 9.53 31.52
C ASN A 81 17.00 10.30 31.01
N THR A 82 18.22 10.02 31.50
CA THR A 82 19.48 10.55 30.93
C THR A 82 20.16 9.52 30.01
N ALA A 83 19.61 8.30 29.91
CA ALA A 83 19.91 7.35 28.83
C ALA A 83 19.12 7.65 27.52
N ASP A 84 18.24 8.65 27.51
CA ASP A 84 17.99 9.48 26.34
C ASP A 84 19.16 10.49 26.16
N GLU A 85 20.40 10.03 26.22
CA GLU A 85 21.38 10.52 25.27
C GLU A 85 20.74 10.24 23.92
N GLN A 86 20.18 11.29 23.30
CA GLN A 86 20.01 11.33 21.88
C GLN A 86 21.31 10.74 21.33
N ILE A 87 21.26 9.50 20.88
CA ILE A 87 22.25 9.00 19.94
C ILE A 87 22.17 10.08 18.87
N GLN A 88 23.12 11.00 18.89
CA GLN A 88 23.25 12.00 17.81
C GLN A 88 23.60 11.14 16.62
N VAL A 89 22.55 10.78 15.86
CA VAL A 89 22.69 10.03 14.63
C VAL A 89 23.54 10.95 13.75
N GLU A 90 24.79 10.55 13.54
CA GLU A 90 25.71 11.33 12.72
C GLU A 90 25.17 11.41 11.29
N ASP A 91 24.89 12.63 10.82
CA ASP A 91 24.42 12.91 9.47
C ASP A 91 25.26 14.03 8.84
N TYR A 92 25.31 14.05 7.52
CA TYR A 92 25.88 15.16 6.79
C TYR A 92 24.89 16.34 6.77
N SER A 93 25.42 17.56 6.68
CA SER A 93 24.57 18.77 6.61
C SER A 93 24.01 19.02 5.20
N GLY A 94 24.49 18.31 4.17
CA GLY A 94 24.15 18.50 2.75
C GLY A 94 24.76 19.82 2.22
N PRO A 95 24.50 20.18 0.98
CA PRO A 95 23.68 19.54 -0.07
C PRO A 95 24.40 18.42 -0.83
N GLY A 96 25.68 18.13 -0.53
CA GLY A 96 26.55 17.16 -1.20
C GLY A 96 27.63 17.80 -2.07
N ASP A 97 28.67 17.02 -2.38
CA ASP A 97 29.90 17.54 -3.03
C ASP A 97 30.03 17.06 -4.46
N GLN A 98 30.32 15.76 -4.69
CA GLN A 98 30.60 15.19 -6.01
C GLN A 98 29.44 14.33 -6.50
N ASP A 99 29.12 14.45 -7.79
CA ASP A 99 28.08 13.63 -8.41
C ASP A 99 28.48 12.15 -8.43
N VAL A 100 27.55 11.28 -8.02
CA VAL A 100 27.71 9.83 -7.98
C VAL A 100 26.42 9.16 -8.44
N SER A 101 26.54 8.14 -9.28
CA SER A 101 25.43 7.29 -9.67
C SER A 101 25.23 6.19 -8.62
N PHE A 102 24.03 6.06 -8.10
CA PHE A 102 23.69 5.08 -7.07
C PHE A 102 22.47 4.25 -7.50
N THR A 103 22.61 2.93 -7.50
CA THR A 103 21.55 2.02 -7.92
C THR A 103 20.90 1.34 -6.72
N VAL A 104 19.58 1.41 -6.64
CA VAL A 104 18.74 0.63 -5.74
C VAL A 104 18.17 -0.55 -6.53
N GLU A 105 18.57 -1.76 -6.13
CA GLU A 105 18.10 -2.99 -6.77
C GLU A 105 16.65 -3.33 -6.37
N SER A 106 15.94 -4.03 -7.24
CA SER A 106 14.58 -4.49 -6.92
C SER A 106 14.59 -5.46 -5.74
N GLY A 107 13.76 -5.19 -4.74
CA GLY A 107 13.62 -6.02 -3.54
C GLY A 107 14.59 -5.70 -2.40
N GLN A 108 15.50 -4.73 -2.56
CA GLN A 108 16.37 -4.28 -1.47
C GLN A 108 15.56 -3.59 -0.36
N GLY A 109 15.85 -3.96 0.89
CA GLY A 109 15.27 -3.30 2.08
C GLY A 109 16.00 -2.00 2.45
N ALA A 110 15.32 -1.09 3.15
CA ALA A 110 15.87 0.20 3.56
C ALA A 110 17.23 0.11 4.29
N SER A 111 17.44 -0.92 5.12
CA SER A 111 18.72 -1.12 5.82
C SER A 111 19.86 -1.52 4.90
N GLU A 112 19.60 -2.30 3.85
CA GLU A 112 20.59 -2.70 2.86
C GLU A 112 20.95 -1.50 1.97
N ILE A 113 19.95 -0.76 1.52
CA ILE A 113 20.13 0.50 0.78
C ILE A 113 20.99 1.47 1.60
N ALA A 114 20.68 1.65 2.90
CA ALA A 114 21.45 2.50 3.80
C ALA A 114 22.93 2.08 3.90
N GLN A 115 23.21 0.78 4.01
CA GLN A 115 24.59 0.27 4.03
C GLN A 115 25.33 0.57 2.72
N ASN A 116 24.66 0.46 1.59
CA ASN A 116 25.24 0.75 0.28
C ASN A 116 25.47 2.26 0.10
N LEU A 117 24.55 3.11 0.59
CA LEU A 117 24.74 4.57 0.60
C LEU A 117 25.92 5.01 1.46
N VAL A 118 26.14 4.38 2.62
CA VAL A 118 27.31 4.63 3.47
C VAL A 118 28.59 4.17 2.79
N LYS A 119 28.62 2.99 2.16
CA LYS A 119 29.79 2.51 1.40
C LYS A 119 30.15 3.44 0.24
N ALA A 120 29.17 4.07 -0.38
CA ALA A 120 29.36 5.04 -1.46
C ALA A 120 29.63 6.46 -0.95
N ASP A 121 29.78 6.66 0.35
CA ASP A 121 30.01 7.96 1.02
C ASP A 121 28.94 9.03 0.69
N ILE A 122 27.71 8.58 0.41
CA ILE A 122 26.57 9.45 0.12
C ILE A 122 25.93 9.95 1.40
N VAL A 123 25.65 9.03 2.36
CA VAL A 123 25.13 9.38 3.69
C VAL A 123 26.14 8.96 4.77
N LYS A 124 26.10 9.65 5.90
CA LYS A 124 27.11 9.47 6.95
C LYS A 124 26.91 8.20 7.78
N SER A 125 25.64 7.82 8.03
CA SER A 125 25.33 6.62 8.82
C SER A 125 24.06 5.91 8.36
N VAL A 126 24.00 4.61 8.62
CA VAL A 126 22.82 3.77 8.36
C VAL A 126 21.61 4.29 9.14
N ASP A 127 21.84 4.66 10.41
CA ASP A 127 20.77 5.13 11.30
C ASP A 127 20.19 6.48 10.84
N ALA A 128 21.01 7.39 10.29
CA ALA A 128 20.52 8.64 9.74
C ALA A 128 19.53 8.42 8.61
N PHE A 129 19.88 7.52 7.68
CA PHE A 129 19.03 7.24 6.53
C PHE A 129 17.75 6.46 6.93
N THR A 130 17.86 5.40 7.71
CA THR A 130 16.69 4.60 8.13
C THR A 130 15.71 5.40 8.98
N ASN A 131 16.22 6.28 9.86
CA ASN A 131 15.39 7.21 10.61
C ASN A 131 14.70 8.23 9.71
N ALA A 132 15.39 8.77 8.70
CA ALA A 132 14.79 9.70 7.74
C ALA A 132 13.68 9.04 6.92
N VAL A 133 13.88 7.80 6.46
CA VAL A 133 12.85 7.01 5.76
C VAL A 133 11.63 6.79 6.64
N SER A 134 11.84 6.34 7.88
CA SER A 134 10.75 6.07 8.84
C SER A 134 9.99 7.34 9.24
N ALA A 135 10.71 8.45 9.49
CA ALA A 135 10.11 9.71 9.89
C ALA A 135 9.27 10.36 8.77
N GLY A 136 9.67 10.14 7.50
CA GLY A 136 8.95 10.66 6.33
C GLY A 136 7.91 9.70 5.76
N ASP A 137 7.78 8.49 6.31
CA ASP A 137 6.94 7.40 5.76
C ASP A 137 7.22 7.17 4.26
N PHE A 138 8.51 7.20 3.88
CA PHE A 138 8.93 7.12 2.50
C PHE A 138 8.93 5.69 1.98
N THR A 139 8.30 5.48 0.82
CA THR A 139 8.48 4.27 0.01
C THR A 139 9.68 4.47 -0.90
N LEU A 140 10.68 3.58 -0.83
CA LEU A 140 11.86 3.64 -1.67
C LEU A 140 11.63 2.85 -2.96
N TYR A 141 11.96 3.47 -4.10
CA TYR A 141 11.79 2.84 -5.41
C TYR A 141 13.12 2.30 -5.94
N PRO A 142 13.11 1.14 -6.61
CA PRO A 142 14.28 0.67 -7.34
C PRO A 142 14.58 1.62 -8.49
N GLY A 143 15.88 1.79 -8.80
CA GLY A 143 16.31 2.69 -9.87
C GLY A 143 17.75 3.13 -9.71
N THR A 144 18.27 3.79 -10.73
CA THR A 144 19.55 4.47 -10.70
C THR A 144 19.33 5.96 -10.54
N TYR A 145 19.89 6.50 -9.47
CA TYR A 145 19.72 7.89 -9.06
C TYR A 145 21.02 8.66 -9.20
N SER A 146 20.92 9.90 -9.67
CA SER A 146 22.02 10.85 -9.61
C SER A 146 22.03 11.51 -8.23
N LEU A 147 22.97 11.10 -7.38
CA LEU A 147 23.16 11.61 -6.04
C LEU A 147 24.50 12.34 -5.93
N LYS A 148 24.82 12.80 -4.75
CA LYS A 148 26.16 13.38 -4.45
C LYS A 148 26.72 12.73 -3.19
N THR A 149 28.03 12.70 -3.07
CA THR A 149 28.67 12.37 -1.81
C THR A 149 28.33 13.40 -0.73
N HIS A 150 28.34 13.01 0.52
CA HIS A 150 28.08 13.87 1.69
C HIS A 150 26.72 14.58 1.70
N MET A 151 25.68 13.92 1.17
CA MET A 151 24.31 14.43 1.23
C MET A 151 23.67 14.18 2.59
N LYS A 152 22.74 15.06 2.95
CA LYS A 152 21.88 14.84 4.12
C LYS A 152 20.95 13.64 3.87
N ALA A 153 20.87 12.74 4.86
CA ALA A 153 20.10 11.51 4.74
C ALA A 153 18.61 11.72 4.38
N SER A 154 17.99 12.79 4.93
CA SER A 154 16.61 13.14 4.61
C SER A 154 16.41 13.58 3.15
N ASP A 155 17.41 14.19 2.54
CA ASP A 155 17.32 14.63 1.14
C ASP A 155 17.51 13.43 0.19
N VAL A 156 18.43 12.52 0.54
CA VAL A 156 18.59 11.25 -0.17
C VAL A 156 17.29 10.42 -0.09
N ALA A 157 16.67 10.30 1.10
CA ALA A 157 15.43 9.56 1.26
C ALA A 157 14.29 10.13 0.39
N LYS A 158 14.17 11.45 0.27
CA LYS A 158 13.20 12.09 -0.65
C LYS A 158 13.49 11.77 -2.12
N ILE A 159 14.75 11.82 -2.54
CA ILE A 159 15.12 11.50 -3.93
C ILE A 159 14.79 10.04 -4.24
N LEU A 160 15.16 9.10 -3.36
CA LEU A 160 14.89 7.68 -3.57
C LEU A 160 13.40 7.31 -3.44
N SER A 161 12.57 8.20 -2.89
CA SER A 161 11.11 8.06 -2.83
C SER A 161 10.37 8.72 -4.00
N ASP A 162 11.08 9.40 -4.89
CA ASP A 162 10.52 9.99 -6.10
C ASP A 162 10.85 9.10 -7.31
N GLN A 163 9.87 8.30 -7.71
CA GLN A 163 10.02 7.37 -8.83
C GLN A 163 10.40 8.07 -10.14
N SER A 164 10.05 9.35 -10.32
CA SER A 164 10.40 10.12 -11.53
C SER A 164 11.89 10.41 -11.65
N GLN A 165 12.64 10.30 -10.55
CA GLN A 165 14.10 10.49 -10.51
C GLN A 165 14.87 9.18 -10.67
N ALA A 166 14.16 8.05 -10.67
CA ALA A 166 14.75 6.72 -10.87
C ALA A 166 15.04 6.50 -12.35
N GLY A 167 16.30 6.50 -12.74
CA GLY A 167 16.74 6.10 -14.08
C GLY A 167 17.07 4.60 -14.14
N GLY A 168 17.13 4.07 -15.35
CA GLY A 168 17.62 2.69 -15.58
C GLY A 168 16.61 1.58 -15.25
N PHE A 169 15.38 1.92 -14.86
CA PHE A 169 14.28 0.96 -14.67
C PHE A 169 13.05 1.38 -15.47
N VAL A 170 12.34 0.40 -15.98
CA VAL A 170 11.04 0.59 -16.63
C VAL A 170 9.96 -0.10 -15.81
N GLU A 171 8.86 0.62 -15.55
CA GLU A 171 7.66 0.07 -14.92
C GLU A 171 6.65 -0.30 -16.00
N VAL A 172 6.16 -1.52 -15.96
CA VAL A 172 5.02 -1.99 -16.75
C VAL A 172 3.81 -2.04 -15.83
N ARG A 173 2.74 -1.34 -16.21
CA ARG A 173 1.48 -1.33 -15.45
C ARG A 173 0.43 -2.20 -16.11
N ALA A 174 -0.48 -2.72 -15.29
CA ALA A 174 -1.66 -3.40 -15.81
C ALA A 174 -2.47 -2.45 -16.72
N GLY A 175 -2.96 -2.97 -17.85
CA GLY A 175 -3.69 -2.21 -18.84
C GLY A 175 -2.83 -1.40 -19.81
N GLU A 176 -1.51 -1.33 -19.66
CA GLU A 176 -0.63 -0.64 -20.61
C GLU A 176 -0.47 -1.45 -21.92
N ARG A 177 -0.33 -0.75 -23.03
CA ARG A 177 -0.07 -1.34 -24.35
C ARG A 177 1.44 -1.55 -24.53
N VAL A 178 1.80 -2.51 -25.36
CA VAL A 178 3.22 -2.76 -25.73
C VAL A 178 3.89 -1.49 -26.27
N SER A 179 3.19 -0.68 -27.08
CA SER A 179 3.71 0.59 -27.63
C SER A 179 4.16 1.58 -26.53
N ASP A 180 3.37 1.67 -25.46
CA ASP A 180 3.67 2.58 -24.36
C ASP A 180 4.84 2.06 -23.53
N VAL A 181 4.85 0.75 -23.25
CA VAL A 181 5.92 0.07 -22.51
C VAL A 181 7.26 0.19 -23.22
N ILE A 182 7.34 -0.07 -24.56
CA ILE A 182 8.61 0.03 -25.29
C ILE A 182 9.11 1.48 -25.38
N THR A 183 8.21 2.45 -25.40
CA THR A 183 8.58 3.87 -25.33
C THR A 183 9.20 4.22 -23.99
N ALA A 184 8.58 3.77 -22.88
CA ALA A 184 9.13 3.94 -21.54
C ALA A 184 10.46 3.20 -21.35
N ALA A 185 10.57 1.96 -21.88
CA ALA A 185 11.79 1.17 -21.84
C ALA A 185 12.96 1.83 -22.60
N ALA A 186 12.68 2.43 -23.75
CA ALA A 186 13.66 3.19 -24.52
C ALA A 186 14.20 4.39 -23.73
N GLN A 187 13.30 5.16 -23.09
CA GLN A 187 13.69 6.28 -22.22
C GLN A 187 14.53 5.82 -21.03
N ALA A 188 14.10 4.75 -20.34
CA ALA A 188 14.78 4.24 -19.16
C ALA A 188 16.17 3.67 -19.46
N SER A 189 16.34 3.05 -20.64
CA SER A 189 17.62 2.44 -21.09
C SER A 189 18.55 3.41 -21.83
N GLY A 190 18.05 4.62 -22.19
CA GLY A 190 18.77 5.56 -23.05
C GLY A 190 18.96 5.08 -24.49
N LYS A 191 18.12 4.15 -24.98
CA LYS A 191 18.13 3.58 -26.32
C LYS A 191 17.06 4.18 -27.22
N ASP A 192 17.22 3.99 -28.54
CA ASP A 192 16.17 4.35 -29.48
C ASP A 192 14.97 3.40 -29.41
N VAL A 193 13.76 3.94 -29.49
CA VAL A 193 12.51 3.14 -29.57
C VAL A 193 12.55 2.14 -30.73
N SER A 194 13.24 2.49 -31.84
CA SER A 194 13.42 1.62 -33.01
C SER A 194 14.14 0.31 -32.69
N GLU A 195 15.03 0.28 -31.70
CA GLU A 195 15.68 -0.96 -31.25
C GLU A 195 14.65 -1.93 -30.66
N PHE A 196 13.76 -1.43 -29.82
CA PHE A 196 12.65 -2.20 -29.24
C PHE A 196 11.65 -2.62 -30.31
N GLN A 197 11.28 -1.67 -31.19
CA GLN A 197 10.36 -1.97 -32.30
C GLN A 197 10.88 -3.08 -33.22
N SER A 198 12.18 -3.11 -33.44
CA SER A 198 12.81 -4.17 -34.25
C SER A 198 12.66 -5.57 -33.63
N VAL A 199 12.70 -5.66 -32.30
CA VAL A 199 12.43 -6.93 -31.56
C VAL A 199 10.97 -7.33 -31.71
N ILE A 200 10.03 -6.37 -31.57
CA ILE A 200 8.61 -6.60 -31.74
C ILE A 200 8.29 -7.09 -33.16
N ASP A 201 8.83 -6.41 -34.17
CA ASP A 201 8.60 -6.73 -35.58
C ASP A 201 9.24 -8.05 -35.99
N GLY A 202 10.30 -8.49 -35.26
CA GLY A 202 10.95 -9.78 -35.42
C GLY A 202 10.08 -10.98 -35.04
N GLY A 203 8.90 -10.76 -34.46
CA GLY A 203 7.92 -11.82 -34.15
C GLY A 203 8.27 -12.68 -32.94
N GLY A 204 9.31 -12.30 -32.16
CA GLY A 204 9.59 -12.87 -30.83
C GLY A 204 10.13 -14.31 -30.83
N ASP A 205 10.78 -14.76 -31.88
CA ASP A 205 11.44 -16.08 -31.93
C ASP A 205 12.44 -16.21 -30.76
N GLY A 206 12.29 -17.27 -29.96
CA GLY A 206 13.10 -17.49 -28.74
C GLY A 206 12.75 -16.62 -27.54
N ILE A 207 11.73 -15.75 -27.65
CA ILE A 207 11.21 -14.90 -26.57
C ILE A 207 9.79 -15.29 -26.23
N LEU A 208 8.89 -15.29 -27.22
CA LEU A 208 7.46 -15.58 -27.03
C LEU A 208 7.17 -17.09 -27.08
N PRO A 209 6.18 -17.58 -26.32
CA PRO A 209 5.67 -18.93 -26.52
C PRO A 209 4.87 -19.00 -27.83
N SER A 210 4.74 -20.23 -28.36
CA SER A 210 4.09 -20.46 -29.68
C SER A 210 2.64 -19.96 -29.74
N GLU A 211 1.92 -19.99 -28.64
CA GLU A 211 0.52 -19.53 -28.54
C GLU A 211 0.35 -18.03 -28.74
N ALA A 212 1.38 -17.24 -28.51
CA ALA A 212 1.39 -15.80 -28.76
C ALA A 212 1.34 -15.45 -30.26
N GLY A 213 1.61 -16.41 -31.15
CA GLY A 213 1.57 -16.20 -32.61
C GLY A 213 2.49 -15.08 -33.10
N GLY A 214 3.60 -14.85 -32.39
CA GLY A 214 4.56 -13.77 -32.70
C GLY A 214 4.07 -12.37 -32.34
N LYS A 215 3.07 -12.24 -31.48
CA LYS A 215 2.51 -10.96 -31.03
C LYS A 215 2.80 -10.75 -29.53
N PHE A 216 3.37 -9.59 -29.19
CA PHE A 216 3.79 -9.27 -27.83
C PHE A 216 2.66 -8.70 -26.94
N GLU A 217 1.55 -8.21 -27.52
CA GLU A 217 0.47 -7.62 -26.75
C GLU A 217 -0.12 -8.62 -25.75
N GLY A 218 -0.22 -8.22 -24.47
CA GLY A 218 -0.64 -9.08 -23.37
C GLY A 218 0.47 -9.92 -22.73
N TRP A 219 1.67 -9.96 -23.34
CA TRP A 219 2.76 -10.81 -22.90
C TRP A 219 3.84 -10.12 -22.08
N PHE A 220 3.66 -8.84 -21.73
CA PHE A 220 4.51 -8.18 -20.74
C PHE A 220 3.86 -8.25 -19.35
N GLU A 221 4.61 -8.74 -18.37
CA GLU A 221 4.11 -8.81 -16.98
C GLU A 221 4.20 -7.44 -16.33
N PRO A 222 3.12 -6.95 -15.66
CA PRO A 222 3.22 -5.78 -14.80
C PRO A 222 4.30 -5.94 -13.73
N GLY A 223 5.16 -4.94 -13.60
CA GLY A 223 6.29 -4.98 -12.67
C GLY A 223 7.37 -3.97 -13.05
N THR A 224 8.46 -3.98 -12.30
CA THR A 224 9.60 -3.10 -12.52
C THR A 224 10.77 -3.92 -13.05
N TYR A 225 11.36 -3.47 -14.17
CA TYR A 225 12.42 -4.17 -14.90
C TYR A 225 13.66 -3.30 -15.01
N ASP A 226 14.81 -3.87 -14.68
CA ASP A 226 16.10 -3.22 -14.89
C ASP A 226 16.38 -3.10 -16.40
N ALA A 227 16.58 -1.87 -16.85
CA ALA A 227 16.89 -1.52 -18.23
C ALA A 227 18.33 -1.03 -18.39
N GLN A 228 19.09 -0.91 -17.28
CA GLN A 228 20.43 -0.34 -17.28
C GLN A 228 21.42 -1.30 -17.96
N ASN A 229 22.15 -0.78 -18.94
CA ASN A 229 23.18 -1.52 -19.69
C ASN A 229 22.69 -2.84 -20.36
N LYS A 230 21.37 -3.01 -20.52
CA LYS A 230 20.77 -4.17 -21.19
C LYS A 230 20.40 -3.85 -22.63
N SER A 231 20.36 -4.88 -23.48
CA SER A 231 19.83 -4.76 -24.83
C SER A 231 18.30 -4.63 -24.79
N ALA A 232 17.69 -4.08 -25.84
CA ALA A 232 16.23 -4.04 -25.99
C ALA A 232 15.62 -5.45 -25.93
N GLU A 233 16.28 -6.44 -26.51
CA GLU A 233 15.89 -7.85 -26.48
C GLU A 233 15.88 -8.41 -25.06
N ASP A 234 16.95 -8.18 -24.26
CA ASP A 234 17.03 -8.68 -22.87
C ASP A 234 15.94 -8.07 -21.99
N ILE A 235 15.63 -6.78 -22.18
CA ILE A 235 14.56 -6.10 -21.42
C ILE A 235 13.19 -6.70 -21.77
N ILE A 236 12.88 -6.83 -23.06
CA ILE A 236 11.62 -7.42 -23.54
C ILE A 236 11.51 -8.88 -23.07
N LYS A 237 12.59 -9.66 -23.19
CA LYS A 237 12.63 -11.05 -22.76
C LYS A 237 12.34 -11.19 -21.27
N ALA A 238 12.92 -10.35 -20.43
CA ALA A 238 12.64 -10.36 -18.98
C ALA A 238 11.17 -10.12 -18.67
N MET A 239 10.50 -9.21 -19.40
CA MET A 239 9.06 -8.95 -19.24
C MET A 239 8.20 -10.14 -19.64
N VAL A 240 8.56 -10.81 -20.75
CA VAL A 240 7.83 -12.00 -21.24
C VAL A 240 8.07 -13.21 -20.33
N GLU A 241 9.30 -13.48 -19.91
CA GLU A 241 9.63 -14.58 -19.00
C GLU A 241 8.87 -14.42 -17.66
N ALA A 242 8.80 -13.20 -17.14
CA ALA A 242 8.04 -12.90 -15.94
C ALA A 242 6.53 -13.18 -16.15
N ARG A 243 5.97 -12.83 -17.33
CA ARG A 243 4.57 -13.11 -17.69
C ARG A 243 4.32 -14.61 -17.76
N ILE A 244 5.17 -15.36 -18.41
CA ILE A 244 5.04 -16.83 -18.50
C ILE A 244 5.05 -17.45 -17.10
N ALA A 245 6.03 -17.07 -16.26
CA ALA A 245 6.13 -17.55 -14.89
C ALA A 245 4.90 -17.17 -14.03
N LYS A 246 4.33 -15.98 -14.25
CA LYS A 246 3.11 -15.54 -13.58
C LYS A 246 1.91 -16.38 -14.00
N LEU A 247 1.72 -16.60 -15.31
CA LEU A 247 0.62 -17.40 -15.84
C LEU A 247 0.70 -18.85 -15.33
N ASP A 248 1.90 -19.43 -15.27
CA ASP A 248 2.13 -20.76 -14.69
C ASP A 248 1.76 -20.79 -13.20
N LYS A 249 2.15 -19.77 -12.44
CA LYS A 249 1.82 -19.64 -11.02
C LYS A 249 0.31 -19.48 -10.76
N LEU A 250 -0.40 -18.79 -11.64
CA LEU A 250 -1.85 -18.64 -11.59
C LEU A 250 -2.59 -19.89 -12.05
N GLY A 251 -1.89 -20.86 -12.64
CA GLY A 251 -2.49 -22.10 -13.16
C GLY A 251 -3.21 -21.91 -14.50
N VAL A 252 -2.85 -20.87 -15.27
CA VAL A 252 -3.42 -20.64 -16.61
C VAL A 252 -2.96 -21.75 -17.55
N PRO A 253 -3.88 -22.49 -18.21
CA PRO A 253 -3.52 -23.54 -19.16
C PRO A 253 -2.61 -23.03 -20.27
N THR A 254 -1.70 -23.86 -20.75
CA THR A 254 -0.80 -23.51 -21.87
C THR A 254 -1.54 -23.65 -23.22
N GLY A 255 -0.94 -23.08 -24.27
CA GLY A 255 -1.48 -23.16 -25.62
C GLY A 255 -2.58 -22.14 -25.90
N SER A 256 -3.49 -22.44 -26.82
CA SER A 256 -4.53 -21.53 -27.29
C SER A 256 -5.45 -20.99 -26.17
N ASP A 257 -5.62 -21.75 -25.11
CA ASP A 257 -6.43 -21.32 -23.96
C ASP A 257 -5.75 -20.17 -23.20
N ARG A 258 -4.41 -20.18 -23.09
CA ARG A 258 -3.64 -19.09 -22.47
C ARG A 258 -3.83 -17.77 -23.22
N GLU A 259 -3.64 -17.80 -24.52
CA GLU A 259 -3.88 -16.61 -25.38
C GLU A 259 -5.32 -16.14 -25.28
N ARG A 260 -6.29 -17.06 -25.33
CA ARG A 260 -7.71 -16.74 -25.18
C ARG A 260 -8.01 -16.05 -23.85
N ILE A 261 -7.45 -16.53 -22.76
CA ILE A 261 -7.62 -15.95 -21.42
C ILE A 261 -7.03 -14.55 -21.38
N LEU A 262 -5.83 -14.32 -21.94
CA LEU A 262 -5.20 -13.00 -22.01
C LEU A 262 -6.04 -12.02 -22.84
N ILE A 263 -6.62 -12.45 -23.97
CA ILE A 263 -7.51 -11.62 -24.76
C ILE A 263 -8.74 -11.19 -23.95
N ILE A 264 -9.43 -12.14 -23.29
CA ILE A 264 -10.63 -11.84 -22.51
C ILE A 264 -10.29 -10.95 -21.32
N ALA A 265 -9.17 -11.23 -20.62
CA ALA A 265 -8.71 -10.44 -19.48
C ALA A 265 -8.41 -8.98 -19.87
N SER A 266 -7.67 -8.77 -20.98
CA SER A 266 -7.33 -7.42 -21.46
C SER A 266 -8.56 -6.60 -21.83
N ILE A 267 -9.57 -7.23 -22.43
CA ILE A 267 -10.84 -6.57 -22.75
C ILE A 267 -11.59 -6.24 -21.45
N ALA A 268 -11.73 -7.21 -20.53
CA ALA A 268 -12.48 -7.03 -19.30
C ALA A 268 -11.90 -5.91 -18.43
N GLU A 269 -10.58 -5.81 -18.36
CA GLU A 269 -9.87 -4.75 -17.62
C GLU A 269 -10.04 -3.38 -18.29
N SER A 270 -10.06 -3.34 -19.63
CA SER A 270 -10.21 -2.09 -20.39
C SER A 270 -11.62 -1.53 -20.39
N GLU A 271 -12.64 -2.36 -20.19
CA GLU A 271 -14.07 -1.96 -20.27
C GLU A 271 -14.62 -1.38 -18.96
N VAL A 272 -14.05 -1.73 -17.80
CA VAL A 272 -14.57 -1.27 -16.50
C VAL A 272 -13.47 -0.86 -15.57
N GLY A 273 -13.68 0.24 -14.85
CA GLY A 273 -12.70 0.82 -13.93
C GLY A 273 -12.61 0.15 -12.56
N SER A 274 -13.25 -1.02 -12.35
CA SER A 274 -13.27 -1.70 -11.07
C SER A 274 -13.14 -3.21 -11.23
N GLU A 275 -12.14 -3.78 -10.55
CA GLU A 275 -11.80 -5.20 -10.59
C GLU A 275 -12.97 -6.14 -10.23
N GLN A 276 -13.87 -5.69 -9.33
CA GLN A 276 -15.06 -6.46 -8.95
C GLN A 276 -15.98 -6.83 -10.10
N TYR A 277 -15.86 -6.17 -11.26
CA TYR A 277 -16.68 -6.40 -12.45
C TYR A 277 -15.98 -7.19 -13.55
N TYR A 278 -14.68 -7.40 -13.49
CA TYR A 278 -13.91 -8.12 -14.53
C TYR A 278 -14.53 -9.47 -14.87
N GLY A 279 -14.87 -10.26 -13.86
CA GLY A 279 -15.49 -11.58 -14.08
C GLY A 279 -16.86 -11.49 -14.76
N LYS A 280 -17.67 -10.48 -14.45
CA LYS A 280 -18.97 -10.30 -15.13
C LYS A 280 -18.80 -9.86 -16.57
N VAL A 281 -17.82 -8.99 -16.88
CA VAL A 281 -17.50 -8.62 -18.26
C VAL A 281 -16.98 -9.84 -19.03
N ALA A 282 -16.07 -10.63 -18.44
CA ALA A 282 -15.61 -11.89 -19.02
C ALA A 282 -16.79 -12.84 -19.31
N ARG A 283 -17.76 -12.94 -18.41
CA ARG A 283 -18.99 -13.73 -18.63
C ARG A 283 -19.82 -13.20 -19.80
N VAL A 284 -20.00 -11.87 -19.90
CA VAL A 284 -20.70 -11.25 -21.04
C VAL A 284 -20.00 -11.58 -22.37
N ILE A 285 -18.66 -11.50 -22.40
CA ILE A 285 -17.87 -11.88 -23.58
C ILE A 285 -18.18 -13.30 -23.99
N LEU A 286 -18.11 -14.26 -23.06
CA LEU A 286 -18.38 -15.66 -23.33
C LEU A 286 -19.81 -15.90 -23.78
N ASN A 287 -20.80 -15.31 -23.11
CA ASN A 287 -22.20 -15.44 -23.47
C ASN A 287 -22.49 -14.89 -24.88
N ARG A 288 -21.88 -13.77 -25.27
CA ARG A 288 -22.02 -13.21 -26.62
C ARG A 288 -21.38 -14.10 -27.69
N ILE A 289 -20.20 -14.70 -27.38
CA ILE A 289 -19.57 -15.66 -28.28
C ILE A 289 -20.50 -16.86 -28.50
N ASP A 290 -21.03 -17.45 -27.43
CA ASP A 290 -21.91 -18.61 -27.45
C ASP A 290 -23.23 -18.32 -28.20
N ALA A 291 -23.74 -17.08 -28.06
CA ALA A 291 -24.92 -16.60 -28.81
C ALA A 291 -24.61 -16.20 -30.25
N GLY A 292 -23.36 -16.25 -30.70
CA GLY A 292 -22.96 -15.78 -32.02
C GLY A 292 -23.16 -14.27 -32.23
N MET A 293 -23.17 -13.49 -31.15
CA MET A 293 -23.28 -12.03 -31.16
C MET A 293 -21.90 -11.38 -31.34
N PRO A 294 -21.83 -10.18 -31.96
CA PRO A 294 -20.63 -9.33 -31.88
C PRO A 294 -20.36 -8.93 -30.44
N LEU A 295 -19.06 -8.78 -30.03
CA LEU A 295 -18.73 -8.33 -28.68
C LEU A 295 -19.10 -6.87 -28.43
N GLY A 296 -19.02 -6.02 -29.48
CA GLY A 296 -19.45 -4.62 -29.39
C GLY A 296 -18.61 -3.77 -28.42
N MET A 297 -17.33 -4.05 -28.28
CA MET A 297 -16.41 -3.39 -27.35
C MET A 297 -15.65 -2.28 -28.08
N ASP A 298 -15.88 -1.03 -27.69
CA ASP A 298 -15.23 0.13 -28.33
C ASP A 298 -13.73 0.20 -28.04
N THR A 299 -13.31 -0.33 -26.90
CA THR A 299 -11.89 -0.43 -26.52
C THR A 299 -11.09 -1.27 -27.51
N THR A 300 -11.67 -2.33 -28.08
CA THR A 300 -11.02 -3.16 -29.09
C THR A 300 -10.87 -2.40 -30.42
N VAL A 301 -11.90 -1.64 -30.83
CA VAL A 301 -11.84 -0.81 -32.04
C VAL A 301 -10.75 0.24 -31.92
N ALA A 302 -10.72 0.94 -30.80
CA ALA A 302 -9.74 1.96 -30.49
C ALA A 302 -8.30 1.41 -30.46
N TYR A 303 -8.12 0.20 -29.91
CA TYR A 303 -6.82 -0.48 -29.93
C TYR A 303 -6.34 -0.70 -31.36
N GLY A 304 -7.18 -1.29 -32.22
CA GLY A 304 -6.80 -1.56 -33.61
C GLY A 304 -6.46 -0.31 -34.43
N LEU A 305 -6.93 0.86 -34.00
CA LEU A 305 -6.65 2.16 -34.62
C LEU A 305 -5.47 2.90 -33.93
N GLY A 306 -4.97 2.40 -32.80
CA GLY A 306 -3.91 3.07 -32.02
C GLY A 306 -4.36 4.39 -31.36
N ILE A 307 -5.65 4.55 -31.07
CA ILE A 307 -6.24 5.76 -30.47
C ILE A 307 -6.94 5.45 -29.15
N SER A 308 -7.42 6.47 -28.44
CA SER A 308 -8.29 6.28 -27.28
C SER A 308 -9.75 6.07 -27.70
N ALA A 309 -10.55 5.35 -26.89
CA ALA A 309 -11.97 5.12 -27.18
C ALA A 309 -12.79 6.41 -27.28
N SER A 310 -12.39 7.48 -26.59
CA SER A 310 -13.03 8.80 -26.67
C SER A 310 -12.80 9.54 -28.00
N GLN A 311 -11.90 9.07 -28.86
CA GLN A 311 -11.59 9.66 -30.16
C GLN A 311 -12.26 8.93 -31.32
N LEU A 312 -13.02 7.85 -31.02
CA LEU A 312 -13.70 7.06 -32.05
C LEU A 312 -14.80 7.88 -32.75
N THR A 313 -14.87 7.75 -34.07
CA THR A 313 -15.91 8.30 -34.90
C THR A 313 -16.89 7.23 -35.38
N ASP A 314 -18.09 7.62 -35.81
CA ASP A 314 -19.10 6.67 -36.34
C ASP A 314 -18.57 5.88 -37.55
N ASP A 315 -17.78 6.50 -38.42
CA ASP A 315 -17.18 5.82 -39.58
C ASP A 315 -16.21 4.72 -39.13
N GLN A 316 -15.39 4.99 -38.10
CA GLN A 316 -14.46 4.03 -37.57
C GLN A 316 -15.17 2.88 -36.82
N LEU A 317 -16.29 3.16 -36.15
CA LEU A 317 -17.12 2.14 -35.51
C LEU A 317 -17.80 1.21 -36.51
N ASN A 318 -18.00 1.68 -37.77
CA ASN A 318 -18.61 0.93 -38.88
C ASN A 318 -17.59 0.35 -39.87
N ASP A 319 -16.29 0.49 -39.62
CA ASP A 319 -15.24 -0.04 -40.49
C ASP A 319 -14.94 -1.51 -40.17
N SER A 320 -15.34 -2.40 -41.09
CA SER A 320 -15.08 -3.84 -40.97
C SER A 320 -13.65 -4.24 -41.37
N SER A 321 -12.86 -3.34 -41.92
CA SER A 321 -11.47 -3.60 -42.31
C SER A 321 -10.51 -3.65 -41.10
N ASN A 322 -10.92 -3.01 -39.99
CA ASN A 322 -10.22 -3.12 -38.73
C ASN A 322 -10.48 -4.51 -38.10
N PRO A 323 -9.49 -5.43 -38.01
CA PRO A 323 -9.72 -6.77 -37.48
C PRO A 323 -10.07 -6.77 -35.99
N TYR A 324 -9.78 -5.69 -35.24
CA TYR A 324 -10.15 -5.48 -33.85
C TYR A 324 -11.54 -4.88 -33.66
N ASN A 325 -12.28 -4.58 -34.75
CA ASN A 325 -13.62 -4.06 -34.65
C ASN A 325 -14.63 -5.16 -34.28
N THR A 326 -14.73 -5.43 -32.99
CA THR A 326 -15.65 -6.43 -32.43
C THR A 326 -17.13 -5.99 -32.47
N ARG A 327 -17.44 -4.79 -32.95
CA ARG A 327 -18.83 -4.37 -33.22
C ARG A 327 -19.39 -5.03 -34.46
N ILE A 328 -18.51 -5.39 -35.42
CA ILE A 328 -18.85 -5.99 -36.70
C ILE A 328 -18.29 -7.41 -36.80
N ASN A 329 -17.01 -7.58 -36.51
CA ASN A 329 -16.32 -8.86 -36.57
C ASN A 329 -16.68 -9.69 -35.32
N LYS A 330 -17.32 -10.84 -35.55
CA LYS A 330 -17.72 -11.74 -34.47
C LYS A 330 -16.52 -12.52 -33.87
N GLY A 331 -16.60 -12.86 -32.60
CA GLY A 331 -15.57 -13.59 -31.88
C GLY A 331 -14.60 -12.66 -31.17
N LEU A 332 -13.52 -13.24 -30.69
CA LEU A 332 -12.44 -12.50 -30.04
C LEU A 332 -11.58 -11.76 -31.07
N PRO A 333 -10.98 -10.60 -30.70
CA PRO A 333 -9.99 -9.94 -31.54
C PRO A 333 -8.74 -10.82 -31.72
N PRO A 334 -7.84 -10.49 -32.67
CA PRO A 334 -6.67 -11.32 -32.98
C PRO A 334 -5.66 -11.48 -31.86
N THR A 335 -5.57 -10.50 -30.93
CA THR A 335 -4.62 -10.50 -29.79
C THR A 335 -5.29 -9.85 -28.59
N PRO A 336 -4.68 -9.93 -27.39
CA PRO A 336 -4.97 -9.00 -26.30
C PRO A 336 -4.87 -7.54 -26.78
N ILE A 337 -5.48 -6.60 -26.06
CA ILE A 337 -5.48 -5.16 -26.37
C ILE A 337 -4.69 -4.32 -25.36
N SER A 338 -4.12 -5.00 -24.37
CA SER A 338 -3.23 -4.44 -23.35
C SER A 338 -2.56 -5.58 -22.57
N ASN A 339 -1.65 -5.25 -21.63
CA ASN A 339 -1.05 -6.19 -20.71
C ASN A 339 -1.92 -6.32 -19.44
N PRO A 340 -2.75 -7.38 -19.31
CA PRO A 340 -3.69 -7.48 -18.21
C PRO A 340 -3.00 -7.80 -16.87
N GLY A 341 -3.59 -7.30 -15.77
CA GLY A 341 -3.19 -7.61 -14.40
C GLY A 341 -3.73 -8.95 -13.90
N ASP A 342 -3.22 -9.41 -12.76
CA ASP A 342 -3.58 -10.69 -12.11
C ASP A 342 -5.08 -10.84 -11.87
N GLY A 343 -5.75 -9.75 -11.42
CA GLY A 343 -7.18 -9.75 -11.16
C GLY A 343 -8.02 -10.03 -12.41
N ALA A 344 -7.65 -9.40 -13.53
CA ALA A 344 -8.32 -9.61 -14.80
C ALA A 344 -8.09 -11.02 -15.36
N ILE A 345 -6.86 -11.54 -15.26
CA ILE A 345 -6.52 -12.91 -15.68
C ILE A 345 -7.31 -13.93 -14.86
N THR A 346 -7.31 -13.81 -13.55
CA THR A 346 -8.05 -14.70 -12.66
C THR A 346 -9.55 -14.66 -12.93
N ALA A 347 -10.10 -13.47 -13.15
CA ALA A 347 -11.50 -13.27 -13.47
C ALA A 347 -11.89 -13.86 -14.85
N ALA A 348 -10.98 -13.87 -15.82
CA ALA A 348 -11.18 -14.48 -17.12
C ALA A 348 -11.09 -16.00 -17.10
N MET A 349 -10.31 -16.58 -16.15
CA MET A 349 -10.20 -18.03 -15.96
C MET A 349 -11.47 -18.65 -15.38
N ASP A 350 -12.09 -17.99 -14.40
CA ASP A 350 -13.26 -18.47 -13.70
C ASP A 350 -14.34 -17.37 -13.57
N PRO A 351 -14.98 -16.99 -14.69
CA PRO A 351 -15.99 -15.98 -14.67
C PRO A 351 -17.27 -16.48 -14.00
N PRO A 352 -17.95 -15.68 -13.15
CA PRO A 352 -19.12 -16.09 -12.41
C PRO A 352 -20.25 -16.55 -13.35
N GLU A 353 -21.11 -17.43 -12.87
CA GLU A 353 -22.31 -17.84 -13.61
C GLU A 353 -23.27 -16.65 -13.77
N GLY A 354 -23.89 -16.55 -14.94
CA GLY A 354 -24.86 -15.51 -15.26
C GLY A 354 -25.22 -15.51 -16.75
N LYS A 355 -26.37 -14.93 -17.10
CA LYS A 355 -26.88 -14.84 -18.46
C LYS A 355 -26.74 -13.46 -19.08
N TRP A 356 -25.93 -12.60 -18.47
CA TRP A 356 -25.77 -11.22 -18.91
C TRP A 356 -25.24 -11.15 -20.34
N LEU A 357 -25.86 -10.31 -21.14
CA LEU A 357 -25.43 -10.00 -22.50
C LEU A 357 -25.02 -8.53 -22.66
N TYR A 358 -25.42 -7.68 -21.72
CA TYR A 358 -25.19 -6.24 -21.79
C TYR A 358 -24.74 -5.70 -20.44
N PHE A 359 -23.97 -4.60 -20.48
CA PHE A 359 -23.59 -3.85 -19.28
C PHE A 359 -23.45 -2.36 -19.61
N VAL A 360 -23.58 -1.51 -18.59
CA VAL A 360 -23.35 -0.07 -18.66
C VAL A 360 -22.76 0.40 -17.34
N THR A 361 -21.69 1.16 -17.40
CA THR A 361 -21.19 1.90 -16.24
C THR A 361 -22.09 3.08 -15.99
N THR A 362 -22.95 3.02 -14.98
CA THR A 362 -24.00 4.02 -14.69
C THR A 362 -23.49 5.22 -13.90
N ASN A 363 -22.31 5.11 -13.27
CA ASN A 363 -21.68 6.19 -12.53
C ASN A 363 -20.17 6.21 -12.81
N LEU A 364 -19.70 7.20 -13.55
CA LEU A 364 -18.28 7.34 -13.90
C LEU A 364 -17.37 7.69 -12.72
N LYS A 365 -17.93 8.27 -11.63
CA LYS A 365 -17.14 8.63 -10.43
C LYS A 365 -16.89 7.45 -9.52
N THR A 366 -17.87 6.57 -9.39
CA THR A 366 -17.80 5.38 -8.53
C THR A 366 -17.42 4.12 -9.29
N GLY A 367 -17.47 4.12 -10.62
CA GLY A 367 -17.30 2.95 -11.47
C GLY A 367 -18.48 1.97 -11.40
N GLU A 368 -19.63 2.36 -10.82
CA GLU A 368 -20.79 1.47 -10.72
C GLU A 368 -21.24 1.01 -12.09
N THR A 369 -21.28 -0.32 -12.29
CA THR A 369 -21.62 -0.97 -13.56
C THR A 369 -22.78 -1.95 -13.35
N LYS A 370 -23.83 -1.81 -14.16
CA LYS A 370 -25.01 -2.67 -14.16
C LYS A 370 -24.93 -3.66 -15.32
N PHE A 371 -25.34 -4.91 -15.05
CA PHE A 371 -25.33 -6.02 -16.00
C PHE A 371 -26.75 -6.55 -16.20
N VAL A 372 -27.16 -6.76 -17.43
CA VAL A 372 -28.51 -7.19 -17.78
C VAL A 372 -28.52 -8.25 -18.90
N GLU A 373 -29.64 -8.99 -19.01
CA GLU A 373 -29.76 -10.11 -19.94
C GLU A 373 -30.37 -9.67 -21.29
N THR A 374 -31.20 -8.62 -21.28
CA THR A 374 -31.99 -8.22 -22.46
C THR A 374 -31.64 -6.83 -22.96
N GLU A 375 -31.89 -6.58 -24.26
CA GLU A 375 -31.66 -5.29 -24.86
C GLU A 375 -32.62 -4.21 -24.31
N ASP A 376 -33.85 -4.57 -23.99
CA ASP A 376 -34.84 -3.65 -23.41
C ASP A 376 -34.38 -3.15 -22.01
N GLU A 377 -33.77 -4.03 -21.19
CA GLU A 377 -33.18 -3.62 -19.93
C GLU A 377 -31.95 -2.74 -20.12
N PHE A 378 -31.13 -3.02 -21.14
CA PHE A 378 -29.97 -2.20 -21.48
C PHE A 378 -30.39 -0.76 -21.83
N TRP A 379 -31.42 -0.58 -22.64
CA TRP A 379 -31.89 0.75 -22.99
C TRP A 379 -32.39 1.53 -21.77
N LYS A 380 -33.04 0.86 -20.81
CA LYS A 380 -33.49 1.50 -19.56
C LYS A 380 -32.33 2.00 -18.73
N ILE A 381 -31.27 1.17 -18.51
CA ILE A 381 -30.12 1.59 -17.74
C ILE A 381 -29.26 2.64 -18.47
N ARG A 382 -29.20 2.61 -19.79
CA ARG A 382 -28.56 3.66 -20.59
C ARG A 382 -29.26 5.02 -20.43
N ASP A 383 -30.58 5.04 -20.40
CA ASP A 383 -31.33 6.26 -20.14
C ASP A 383 -31.12 6.77 -18.70
N GLU A 384 -31.03 5.87 -17.73
CA GLU A 384 -30.62 6.22 -16.35
C GLU A 384 -29.22 6.86 -16.33
N TYR A 385 -28.26 6.29 -17.07
CA TYR A 385 -26.91 6.85 -17.20
C TYR A 385 -26.93 8.27 -17.75
N LYS A 386 -27.67 8.52 -18.83
CA LYS A 386 -27.80 9.84 -19.45
C LYS A 386 -28.40 10.88 -18.51
N ASN A 387 -29.38 10.48 -17.70
CA ASN A 387 -30.03 11.36 -16.73
C ASN A 387 -29.15 11.69 -15.53
N ASN A 388 -28.26 10.78 -15.16
CA ASN A 388 -27.37 10.93 -13.97
C ASN A 388 -26.03 11.60 -14.29
N ASN A 389 -25.65 11.70 -15.55
CA ASN A 389 -24.36 12.27 -15.98
C ASN A 389 -24.63 13.42 -16.98
N GLU A 390 -24.58 14.66 -16.49
CA GLU A 390 -24.85 15.88 -17.25
C GLU A 390 -24.00 16.06 -18.54
N ASN A 391 -22.94 15.27 -18.72
CA ASN A 391 -22.01 15.31 -19.87
C ASN A 391 -22.04 14.03 -20.73
N ALA A 392 -23.10 13.24 -20.65
CA ALA A 392 -23.20 11.93 -21.33
C ALA A 392 -23.81 12.03 -22.76
N ASN A 393 -23.68 13.17 -23.42
CA ASN A 393 -24.15 13.39 -24.79
C ASN A 393 -23.02 13.26 -25.80
#